data_b2ebbec29cb5332a296926fad27c7435
#
_entry.id   b2ebbec29cb5332a296926fad27c7435
#
_cell.length_a   1.000
_cell.length_b   1.000
_cell.length_c   1.000
_cell.angle_alpha   90.00
_cell.angle_beta   90.00
_cell.angle_gamma   90.00
#
_symmetry.space_group_name_H-M   'P 1'
#
loop_
_entity.id
_entity.type
_entity.pdbx_description
1 polymer ?
#
loop_
_entity_poly.entity_id
_entity_poly.type
_entity_poly.pdbx_seq_one_letter_code
_entity_poly.pdbx_strand_id
1 'polypeptide(L)'
;MKSNNVSKTLRTCAMGLCGLAAPLSGMAAEPGWPEPVEDRQIFSMVLVDQLEYRGNQGTDTLEWDAQAWIGGDYNRLWLRTEGADQLSGDNDGEWEAQALYSRLVAPFWDFQAGLRYDRLYGAQDHERGFAVIGFEGLAPYWFEVTPALFISQDGDLSARLKASYELLFTQRLILQPSLEINAAAQKVEEFGVGSGINDIELGLRLRYEIKREFAPYIGVSWTNKFGGTADMARSEGERTEDFAVVAGLRFWF
;
A
#
# COMPACT_ATOMS: atom_id res chain seq x y z
N MET A 1 -13.45 -64.03 22.09
CA MET A 1 -14.62 -64.20 21.23
C MET A 1 -15.05 -62.79 20.72
N LYS A 2 -15.03 -62.64 19.38
CA LYS A 2 -15.51 -61.51 18.54
C LYS A 2 -14.99 -60.11 18.79
N SER A 3 -14.03 -59.78 17.94
CA SER A 3 -13.63 -58.49 17.40
C SER A 3 -14.81 -57.76 16.75
N ASN A 4 -14.86 -56.43 16.93
CA ASN A 4 -15.56 -55.55 15.99
C ASN A 4 -14.68 -54.36 15.69
N ASN A 5 -14.07 -54.40 14.53
CA ASN A 5 -13.47 -53.31 13.83
C ASN A 5 -14.56 -52.30 13.39
N VAL A 6 -14.42 -51.04 13.78
CA VAL A 6 -15.14 -49.91 13.16
C VAL A 6 -14.12 -49.06 12.44
N SER A 7 -14.09 -49.24 11.12
CA SER A 7 -13.35 -48.39 10.18
C SER A 7 -14.01 -47.03 10.11
N LYS A 8 -13.27 -45.98 10.53
CA LYS A 8 -13.64 -44.59 10.27
C LYS A 8 -13.17 -44.17 8.88
N THR A 9 -14.14 -44.05 7.98
CA THR A 9 -13.94 -43.49 6.65
C THR A 9 -13.74 -41.98 6.75
N LEU A 10 -12.51 -41.52 6.51
CA LEU A 10 -12.21 -40.11 6.26
C LEU A 10 -12.83 -39.73 4.90
N ARG A 11 -13.82 -38.86 4.91
CA ARG A 11 -14.30 -38.19 3.69
C ARG A 11 -13.44 -36.96 3.45
N THR A 12 -12.54 -37.06 2.50
CA THR A 12 -11.79 -35.96 1.95
C THR A 12 -12.72 -35.12 1.08
N CYS A 13 -13.08 -33.91 1.55
CA CYS A 13 -13.70 -32.90 0.69
C CYS A 13 -12.61 -32.27 -0.18
N ALA A 14 -12.51 -32.73 -1.43
CA ALA A 14 -11.74 -32.00 -2.43
C ALA A 14 -12.61 -30.82 -2.92
N MET A 15 -12.28 -29.60 -2.47
CA MET A 15 -12.79 -28.39 -3.09
C MET A 15 -12.08 -28.21 -4.42
N GLY A 16 -12.81 -28.51 -5.50
CA GLY A 16 -12.36 -28.22 -6.85
C GLY A 16 -12.37 -26.72 -7.11
N LEU A 17 -11.19 -26.13 -7.29
CA LEU A 17 -11.04 -24.83 -7.93
C LEU A 17 -11.44 -25.01 -9.40
N CYS A 18 -12.68 -24.66 -9.75
CA CYS A 18 -13.07 -24.47 -11.14
C CYS A 18 -12.40 -23.20 -11.67
N GLY A 19 -11.31 -23.39 -12.40
CA GLY A 19 -10.70 -22.33 -13.20
C GLY A 19 -11.67 -21.90 -14.31
N LEU A 20 -12.20 -20.67 -14.19
CA LEU A 20 -12.84 -19.97 -15.31
C LEU A 20 -11.76 -19.50 -16.27
N ALA A 21 -11.30 -20.39 -17.14
CA ALA A 21 -10.58 -20.00 -18.35
C ALA A 21 -11.63 -19.56 -19.37
N ALA A 22 -11.89 -18.25 -19.44
CA ALA A 22 -12.60 -17.68 -20.57
C ALA A 22 -11.71 -17.79 -21.81
N PRO A 23 -12.22 -18.32 -22.94
CA PRO A 23 -11.44 -18.31 -24.17
C PRO A 23 -11.29 -16.85 -24.64
N LEU A 24 -10.07 -16.36 -24.67
CA LEU A 24 -9.69 -15.16 -25.43
C LEU A 24 -9.86 -15.50 -26.91
N SER A 25 -11.04 -15.23 -27.45
CA SER A 25 -11.27 -15.22 -28.89
C SER A 25 -10.55 -13.98 -29.43
N GLY A 26 -9.26 -14.12 -29.75
CA GLY A 26 -8.56 -13.15 -30.53
C GLY A 26 -9.22 -13.07 -31.90
N MET A 27 -9.79 -11.91 -32.24
CA MET A 27 -10.11 -11.58 -33.63
C MET A 27 -8.77 -11.57 -34.37
N ALA A 28 -8.55 -12.61 -35.19
CA ALA A 28 -7.40 -12.65 -36.06
C ALA A 28 -7.51 -11.47 -37.05
N ALA A 29 -6.52 -10.58 -37.04
CA ALA A 29 -6.37 -9.58 -38.06
C ALA A 29 -6.17 -10.27 -39.41
N GLU A 30 -6.78 -9.74 -40.47
CA GLU A 30 -6.59 -10.26 -41.82
C GLU A 30 -5.09 -10.23 -42.18
N PRO A 31 -4.57 -11.30 -42.85
CA PRO A 31 -3.15 -11.35 -43.24
C PRO A 31 -2.86 -10.27 -44.28
N GLY A 32 -2.08 -9.28 -43.94
CA GLY A 32 -1.58 -8.30 -44.90
C GLY A 32 -1.63 -6.82 -44.50
N TRP A 33 -2.30 -6.48 -43.41
CA TRP A 33 -2.20 -5.11 -42.86
C TRP A 33 -1.18 -5.09 -41.73
N PRO A 34 -0.25 -4.11 -41.71
CA PRO A 34 0.61 -3.93 -40.55
C PRO A 34 -0.27 -3.65 -39.34
N GLU A 35 -0.03 -4.31 -38.19
CA GLU A 35 -0.72 -4.01 -36.95
C GLU A 35 -0.50 -2.52 -36.65
N PRO A 36 -1.57 -1.71 -36.49
CA PRO A 36 -1.43 -0.26 -36.40
C PRO A 36 -0.77 0.20 -35.09
N VAL A 37 -0.65 -0.68 -34.09
CA VAL A 37 -0.01 -0.42 -32.80
C VAL A 37 0.58 -1.71 -32.25
N GLU A 38 1.82 -1.67 -31.76
CA GLU A 38 2.42 -2.79 -31.03
C GLU A 38 1.88 -2.82 -29.59
N ASP A 39 0.66 -3.31 -29.40
CA ASP A 39 -0.01 -3.40 -28.08
C ASP A 39 0.59 -4.49 -27.15
N ARG A 40 1.71 -5.09 -27.53
CA ARG A 40 2.36 -6.16 -26.75
C ARG A 40 3.61 -5.70 -26.01
N GLN A 41 3.86 -4.41 -25.95
CA GLN A 41 5.04 -3.88 -25.31
C GLN A 41 4.89 -4.01 -23.78
N ILE A 42 5.92 -4.56 -23.14
CA ILE A 42 5.99 -4.67 -21.68
C ILE A 42 6.89 -3.54 -21.19
N PHE A 43 6.37 -2.79 -20.24
CA PHE A 43 7.08 -1.72 -19.55
C PHE A 43 7.33 -2.11 -18.10
N SER A 44 8.30 -1.48 -17.48
CA SER A 44 8.57 -1.59 -16.05
C SER A 44 8.99 -0.23 -15.49
N MET A 45 8.67 0.00 -14.23
CA MET A 45 9.09 1.18 -13.50
C MET A 45 9.40 0.78 -12.06
N VAL A 46 10.39 1.42 -11.49
CA VAL A 46 10.67 1.40 -10.05
C VAL A 46 10.66 2.85 -9.57
N LEU A 47 9.86 3.14 -8.55
CA LEU A 47 9.75 4.45 -7.93
C LEU A 47 10.00 4.29 -6.43
N VAL A 48 10.93 5.05 -5.89
CA VAL A 48 11.03 5.35 -4.47
C VAL A 48 10.42 6.73 -4.29
N ASP A 49 9.16 6.77 -3.85
CA ASP A 49 8.42 8.03 -3.70
C ASP A 49 8.87 8.78 -2.45
N GLN A 50 9.11 8.03 -1.38
CA GLN A 50 9.61 8.58 -0.13
C GLN A 50 10.80 7.73 0.37
N LEU A 51 11.89 8.38 0.64
CA LEU A 51 12.98 7.92 1.47
C LEU A 51 13.35 9.11 2.33
N GLU A 52 12.76 9.20 3.52
CA GLU A 52 12.79 10.41 4.32
C GLU A 52 13.22 10.19 5.77
N TYR A 53 13.98 11.14 6.25
CA TYR A 53 14.21 11.33 7.67
C TYR A 53 13.08 12.20 8.21
N ARG A 54 12.42 11.74 9.29
CA ARG A 54 11.41 12.48 10.05
C ARG A 54 11.96 12.88 11.41
N GLY A 55 12.11 14.18 11.60
CA GLY A 55 12.40 14.77 12.91
C GLY A 55 11.10 14.94 13.68
N ASN A 56 10.74 13.91 14.47
CA ASN A 56 9.50 13.83 15.23
C ASN A 56 9.60 14.59 16.57
N GLN A 57 8.46 14.84 17.20
CA GLN A 57 8.42 15.37 18.57
C GLN A 57 8.80 14.32 19.64
N GLY A 58 9.03 13.07 19.22
CA GLY A 58 9.50 11.94 20.03
C GLY A 58 10.80 11.38 19.46
N THR A 59 10.79 10.12 19.08
CA THR A 59 11.92 9.44 18.42
C THR A 59 11.92 9.73 16.93
N ASP A 60 13.06 10.14 16.40
CA ASP A 60 13.23 10.35 14.96
C ASP A 60 13.12 9.03 14.20
N THR A 61 12.52 9.06 13.02
CA THR A 61 12.32 7.89 12.17
C THR A 61 12.92 8.05 10.78
N LEU A 62 13.29 6.93 10.19
CA LEU A 62 13.56 6.80 8.76
C LEU A 62 12.38 6.08 8.14
N GLU A 63 11.74 6.72 7.17
CA GLU A 63 10.59 6.14 6.48
C GLU A 63 10.86 5.95 5.00
N TRP A 64 10.23 4.92 4.43
CA TRP A 64 10.25 4.68 2.99
C TRP A 64 8.88 4.30 2.46
N ASP A 65 8.60 4.75 1.24
CA ASP A 65 7.51 4.29 0.38
C ASP A 65 8.11 4.04 -1.01
N ALA A 66 8.08 2.79 -1.44
CA ALA A 66 8.62 2.38 -2.72
C ALA A 66 7.68 1.43 -3.45
N GLN A 67 7.63 1.56 -4.76
CA GLN A 67 6.81 0.74 -5.62
C GLN A 67 7.52 0.38 -6.92
N ALA A 68 7.18 -0.78 -7.44
CA ALA A 68 7.64 -1.24 -8.74
C ALA A 68 6.49 -1.89 -9.49
N TRP A 69 6.44 -1.74 -10.80
CA TRP A 69 5.48 -2.47 -11.60
C TRP A 69 6.10 -2.95 -12.93
N ILE A 70 5.53 -4.02 -13.44
CA ILE A 70 5.83 -4.57 -14.75
C ILE A 70 4.53 -5.00 -15.43
N GLY A 71 4.38 -4.69 -16.71
CA GLY A 71 3.22 -5.12 -17.50
C GLY A 71 3.00 -4.30 -18.75
N GLY A 72 1.86 -4.52 -19.39
CA GLY A 72 1.39 -3.76 -20.55
C GLY A 72 0.41 -2.65 -20.16
N ASP A 73 -0.30 -2.15 -21.16
CA ASP A 73 -1.22 -1.01 -20.99
C ASP A 73 -2.41 -1.32 -20.08
N TYR A 74 -2.91 -2.56 -20.10
CA TYR A 74 -4.13 -2.96 -19.40
C TYR A 74 -3.89 -3.78 -18.13
N ASN A 75 -2.79 -4.53 -18.07
CA ASN A 75 -2.54 -5.45 -16.98
C ASN A 75 -1.11 -5.28 -16.48
N ARG A 76 -0.95 -5.14 -15.17
CA ARG A 76 0.34 -4.93 -14.51
C ARG A 76 0.44 -5.76 -13.23
N LEU A 77 1.64 -6.17 -12.93
CA LEU A 77 1.99 -6.69 -11.61
C LEU A 77 2.69 -5.57 -10.84
N TRP A 78 2.21 -5.27 -9.64
CA TRP A 78 2.76 -4.27 -8.74
C TRP A 78 3.38 -4.93 -7.53
N LEU A 79 4.50 -4.38 -7.11
CA LEU A 79 5.11 -4.64 -5.81
C LEU A 79 5.21 -3.30 -5.10
N ARG A 80 4.76 -3.24 -3.85
CA ARG A 80 4.85 -2.04 -3.00
C ARG A 80 5.48 -2.41 -1.68
N THR A 81 6.24 -1.50 -1.10
CA THR A 81 6.77 -1.62 0.25
C THR A 81 6.79 -0.26 0.92
N GLU A 82 6.31 -0.24 2.14
CA GLU A 82 6.32 0.93 3.01
C GLU A 82 6.87 0.50 4.36
N GLY A 83 7.47 1.43 5.09
CA GLY A 83 7.90 1.13 6.45
C GLY A 83 8.55 2.31 7.13
N ALA A 84 8.74 2.14 8.43
CA ALA A 84 9.35 3.11 9.31
C ALA A 84 10.27 2.43 10.31
N ASP A 85 11.49 2.95 10.44
CA ASP A 85 12.51 2.53 11.40
C ASP A 85 12.77 3.64 12.40
N GLN A 86 12.72 3.33 13.70
CA GLN A 86 13.18 4.26 14.71
C GLN A 86 14.71 4.37 14.71
N LEU A 87 15.23 5.60 14.65
CA LEU A 87 16.67 5.85 14.57
C LEU A 87 17.37 5.84 15.94
N SER A 88 16.61 5.79 17.03
CA SER A 88 17.13 5.73 18.40
C SER A 88 16.19 4.91 19.28
N GLY A 89 16.75 4.14 20.24
CA GLY A 89 16.01 3.25 21.13
C GLY A 89 16.24 1.78 20.81
N ASP A 90 15.21 0.96 20.98
CA ASP A 90 15.29 -0.51 20.90
C ASP A 90 15.20 -1.07 19.47
N ASN A 91 15.44 -0.28 18.43
CA ASN A 91 15.27 -0.65 17.02
C ASN A 91 13.85 -1.15 16.68
N ASP A 92 12.86 -0.45 17.21
CA ASP A 92 11.47 -0.72 16.87
C ASP A 92 11.17 -0.18 15.47
N GLY A 93 10.43 -0.94 14.70
CA GLY A 93 10.03 -0.54 13.36
C GLY A 93 8.89 -1.37 12.82
N GLU A 94 8.37 -0.92 11.71
CA GLU A 94 7.32 -1.61 10.97
C GLU A 94 7.60 -1.56 9.47
N TRP A 95 7.18 -2.59 8.79
CA TRP A 95 7.17 -2.59 7.33
C TRP A 95 6.03 -3.42 6.78
N GLU A 96 5.58 -3.02 5.63
CA GLU A 96 4.64 -3.76 4.82
C GLU A 96 5.18 -4.02 3.42
N ALA A 97 4.75 -5.13 2.84
CA ALA A 97 4.99 -5.47 1.44
C ALA A 97 3.67 -5.93 0.80
N GLN A 98 3.41 -5.43 -0.40
CA GLN A 98 2.22 -5.80 -1.17
C GLN A 98 2.63 -6.35 -2.54
N ALA A 99 1.93 -7.40 -2.99
CA ALA A 99 2.01 -7.92 -4.35
C ALA A 99 0.61 -7.88 -4.96
N LEU A 100 0.39 -7.02 -5.97
CA LEU A 100 -0.93 -6.72 -6.52
C LEU A 100 -0.96 -6.98 -8.02
N TYR A 101 -2.00 -7.63 -8.48
CA TYR A 101 -2.40 -7.62 -9.87
C TYR A 101 -3.27 -6.41 -10.13
N SER A 102 -2.93 -5.61 -11.13
CA SER A 102 -3.62 -4.39 -11.53
C SER A 102 -4.20 -4.53 -12.93
N ARG A 103 -5.42 -4.06 -13.11
CA ARG A 103 -6.11 -4.04 -14.39
C ARG A 103 -6.82 -2.71 -14.61
N LEU A 104 -6.56 -2.09 -15.75
CA LEU A 104 -7.28 -0.89 -16.19
C LEU A 104 -8.76 -1.24 -16.43
N VAL A 105 -9.66 -0.61 -15.66
CA VAL A 105 -11.12 -0.86 -15.71
C VAL A 105 -11.90 0.34 -16.23
N ALA A 106 -11.34 1.54 -16.11
CA ALA A 106 -11.89 2.78 -16.66
C ALA A 106 -10.74 3.73 -17.02
N PRO A 107 -10.98 4.77 -17.84
CA PRO A 107 -9.96 5.79 -18.09
C PRO A 107 -9.41 6.34 -16.78
N PHE A 108 -8.09 6.23 -16.58
CA PHE A 108 -7.35 6.67 -15.39
C PHE A 108 -7.64 5.89 -14.09
N TRP A 109 -8.31 4.73 -14.16
CA TRP A 109 -8.62 3.91 -12.99
C TRP A 109 -8.21 2.46 -13.19
N ASP A 110 -7.32 1.99 -12.36
CA ASP A 110 -6.90 0.61 -12.24
C ASP A 110 -7.59 -0.05 -11.05
N PHE A 111 -8.17 -1.21 -11.26
CA PHE A 111 -8.57 -2.12 -10.18
C PHE A 111 -7.36 -2.95 -9.75
N GLN A 112 -7.15 -3.08 -8.46
CA GLN A 112 -6.04 -3.83 -7.90
C GLN A 112 -6.54 -4.91 -6.93
N ALA A 113 -5.93 -6.09 -6.99
CA ALA A 113 -6.18 -7.17 -6.05
C ALA A 113 -4.90 -7.97 -5.81
N GLY A 114 -4.69 -8.43 -4.58
CA GLY A 114 -3.49 -9.18 -4.24
C GLY A 114 -3.35 -9.49 -2.77
N LEU A 115 -2.11 -9.54 -2.32
CA LEU A 115 -1.72 -9.88 -0.96
C LEU A 115 -0.85 -8.77 -0.37
N ARG A 116 -0.98 -8.61 0.94
CA ARG A 116 -0.14 -7.74 1.78
C ARG A 116 0.38 -8.55 2.95
N TYR A 117 1.59 -8.29 3.36
CA TYR A 117 2.22 -8.82 4.54
C TYR A 117 2.82 -7.67 5.34
N ASP A 118 2.48 -7.62 6.63
CA ASP A 118 2.96 -6.63 7.58
C ASP A 118 3.82 -7.31 8.63
N ARG A 119 4.85 -6.61 9.07
CA ARG A 119 5.66 -7.01 10.21
C ARG A 119 6.00 -5.82 11.09
N LEU A 120 5.71 -5.96 12.36
CA LEU A 120 6.24 -5.15 13.45
C LEU A 120 7.45 -5.89 14.02
N TYR A 121 8.52 -5.19 14.33
CA TYR A 121 9.71 -5.75 14.94
C TYR A 121 10.26 -4.83 16.03
N GLY A 122 11.04 -5.39 16.96
CA GLY A 122 11.54 -4.70 18.14
C GLY A 122 10.95 -5.26 19.43
N ALA A 123 10.38 -4.42 20.28
CA ALA A 123 9.78 -4.83 21.55
C ALA A 123 8.55 -5.75 21.37
N GLN A 124 7.84 -5.59 20.27
CA GLN A 124 6.72 -6.46 19.87
C GLN A 124 7.01 -7.01 18.46
N ASP A 125 7.26 -8.32 18.35
CA ASP A 125 7.47 -8.99 17.06
C ASP A 125 6.16 -9.66 16.64
N HIS A 126 5.43 -9.01 15.74
CA HIS A 126 4.14 -9.51 15.21
C HIS A 126 4.14 -9.46 13.69
N GLU A 127 3.52 -10.45 13.09
CA GLU A 127 3.37 -10.53 11.64
C GLU A 127 1.91 -10.78 11.25
N ARG A 128 1.50 -10.25 10.11
CA ARG A 128 0.11 -10.34 9.65
C ARG A 128 0.01 -10.35 8.14
N GLY A 129 -0.79 -11.29 7.61
CA GLY A 129 -1.09 -11.39 6.19
C GLY A 129 -2.51 -10.90 5.87
N PHE A 130 -2.67 -10.26 4.70
CA PHE A 130 -3.96 -9.75 4.25
C PHE A 130 -4.23 -10.09 2.78
N ALA A 131 -5.49 -10.28 2.45
CA ALA A 131 -5.98 -10.09 1.10
C ALA A 131 -6.28 -8.61 0.86
N VAL A 132 -5.95 -8.12 -0.32
CA VAL A 132 -6.08 -6.69 -0.71
C VAL A 132 -7.00 -6.58 -1.90
N ILE A 133 -7.93 -5.62 -1.85
CA ILE A 133 -8.74 -5.17 -2.98
C ILE A 133 -8.76 -3.65 -2.96
N GLY A 134 -8.46 -3.02 -4.09
CA GLY A 134 -8.43 -1.56 -4.15
C GLY A 134 -8.53 -1.02 -5.56
N PHE A 135 -8.42 0.27 -5.63
CA PHE A 135 -8.31 1.03 -6.87
C PHE A 135 -7.14 1.99 -6.77
N GLU A 136 -6.58 2.33 -7.90
CA GLU A 136 -5.62 3.41 -8.05
C GLU A 136 -6.01 4.23 -9.26
N GLY A 137 -6.01 5.54 -9.14
CA GLY A 137 -6.34 6.37 -10.28
C GLY A 137 -6.28 7.86 -10.04
N LEU A 138 -6.55 8.58 -11.12
CA LEU A 138 -6.65 10.03 -11.12
C LEU A 138 -8.13 10.44 -11.03
N ALA A 139 -8.50 11.03 -9.90
CA ALA A 139 -9.79 11.69 -9.73
C ALA A 139 -9.82 13.03 -10.48
N PRO A 140 -11.01 13.66 -10.68
CA PRO A 140 -11.12 14.98 -11.27
C PRO A 140 -10.16 15.99 -10.62
N TYR A 141 -9.61 16.90 -11.44
CA TYR A 141 -8.60 17.88 -11.04
C TYR A 141 -7.21 17.29 -10.72
N TRP A 142 -6.89 16.07 -11.21
CA TRP A 142 -5.58 15.43 -11.09
C TRP A 142 -5.19 14.99 -9.67
N PHE A 143 -6.17 14.72 -8.81
CA PHE A 143 -5.89 14.06 -7.54
C PHE A 143 -5.55 12.59 -7.79
N GLU A 144 -4.39 12.17 -7.36
CA GLU A 144 -4.05 10.76 -7.25
C GLU A 144 -4.77 10.18 -6.03
N VAL A 145 -5.54 9.11 -6.22
CA VAL A 145 -6.35 8.52 -5.15
C VAL A 145 -6.19 7.00 -5.18
N THR A 146 -5.88 6.43 -4.01
CA THR A 146 -5.68 5.00 -3.84
C THR A 146 -6.49 4.49 -2.64
N PRO A 147 -7.79 4.18 -2.81
CA PRO A 147 -8.58 3.48 -1.80
C PRO A 147 -8.28 1.99 -1.83
N ALA A 148 -8.07 1.39 -0.66
CA ALA A 148 -7.85 -0.04 -0.50
C ALA A 148 -8.63 -0.60 0.69
N LEU A 149 -9.08 -1.86 0.55
CA LEU A 149 -9.66 -2.67 1.60
C LEU A 149 -8.72 -3.86 1.86
N PHE A 150 -8.55 -4.19 3.13
CA PHE A 150 -7.71 -5.27 3.59
C PHE A 150 -8.52 -6.24 4.44
N ILE A 151 -8.35 -7.53 4.19
CA ILE A 151 -8.96 -8.60 4.98
C ILE A 151 -7.81 -9.43 5.53
N SER A 152 -7.62 -9.43 6.85
CA SER A 152 -6.55 -10.18 7.49
C SER A 152 -6.80 -11.68 7.45
N GLN A 153 -5.77 -12.45 7.72
CA GLN A 153 -5.86 -13.91 7.90
C GLN A 153 -6.82 -14.32 9.03
N ASP A 154 -7.04 -13.45 10.00
CA ASP A 154 -7.94 -13.65 11.16
C ASP A 154 -9.36 -13.16 10.89
N GLY A 155 -9.59 -12.58 9.69
CA GLY A 155 -10.89 -12.09 9.23
C GLY A 155 -11.18 -10.63 9.62
N ASP A 156 -10.21 -9.88 10.11
CA ASP A 156 -10.37 -8.46 10.39
C ASP A 156 -10.38 -7.64 9.11
N LEU A 157 -11.28 -6.69 9.06
CA LEU A 157 -11.45 -5.79 7.93
C LEU A 157 -10.89 -4.42 8.26
N SER A 158 -10.03 -3.90 7.39
CA SER A 158 -9.53 -2.53 7.46
C SER A 158 -9.53 -1.86 6.09
N ALA A 159 -9.43 -0.55 6.09
CA ALA A 159 -9.44 0.29 4.90
C ALA A 159 -8.38 1.38 5.01
N ARG A 160 -7.75 1.71 3.88
CA ARG A 160 -6.83 2.83 3.72
C ARG A 160 -7.25 3.68 2.55
N LEU A 161 -7.20 4.98 2.72
CA LEU A 161 -7.36 5.96 1.64
C LEU A 161 -6.12 6.83 1.59
N LYS A 162 -5.35 6.74 0.51
CA LYS A 162 -4.29 7.70 0.19
C LYS A 162 -4.79 8.66 -0.88
N ALA A 163 -4.46 9.93 -0.74
CA ALA A 163 -4.71 10.95 -1.75
C ALA A 163 -3.55 11.94 -1.81
N SER A 164 -3.13 12.32 -3.00
CA SER A 164 -2.09 13.31 -3.21
C SER A 164 -2.41 14.23 -4.40
N TYR A 165 -1.75 15.38 -4.43
CA TYR A 165 -1.86 16.34 -5.51
C TYR A 165 -0.53 17.02 -5.78
N GLU A 166 -0.21 17.30 -7.05
CA GLU A 166 1.01 18.00 -7.42
C GLU A 166 0.70 19.44 -7.85
N LEU A 167 1.13 20.41 -7.05
CA LEU A 167 1.05 21.85 -7.36
C LEU A 167 2.40 22.31 -7.93
N LEU A 168 2.44 22.54 -9.24
CA LEU A 168 3.63 22.99 -9.93
C LEU A 168 3.79 24.51 -9.79
N PHE A 169 4.66 24.98 -8.90
CA PHE A 169 5.07 26.39 -8.87
C PHE A 169 5.96 26.75 -10.06
N THR A 170 6.80 25.80 -10.45
CA THR A 170 7.59 25.84 -11.69
C THR A 170 7.64 24.47 -12.29
N GLN A 171 8.29 24.30 -13.44
CA GLN A 171 8.47 22.96 -14.04
C GLN A 171 9.33 22.01 -13.19
N ARG A 172 10.00 22.50 -12.17
CA ARG A 172 10.92 21.74 -11.30
C ARG A 172 10.58 21.85 -9.81
N LEU A 173 9.87 22.89 -9.41
CA LEU A 173 9.50 23.12 -8.02
C LEU A 173 8.05 22.76 -7.84
N ILE A 174 7.79 21.70 -7.10
CA ILE A 174 6.48 21.06 -6.96
C ILE A 174 6.15 20.99 -5.46
N LEU A 175 4.97 21.49 -5.10
CA LEU A 175 4.41 21.29 -3.76
C LEU A 175 3.43 20.15 -3.82
N GLN A 176 3.63 19.15 -2.96
CA GLN A 176 2.81 17.93 -2.91
C GLN A 176 2.12 17.84 -1.53
N PRO A 177 0.86 18.28 -1.41
CA PRO A 177 0.01 17.90 -0.30
C PRO A 177 -0.38 16.43 -0.43
N SER A 178 -0.43 15.73 0.70
CA SER A 178 -0.87 14.34 0.82
C SER A 178 -1.79 14.16 2.01
N LEU A 179 -2.67 13.18 1.88
CA LEU A 179 -3.61 12.74 2.92
C LEU A 179 -3.58 11.22 2.95
N GLU A 180 -3.46 10.66 4.14
CA GLU A 180 -3.70 9.24 4.38
C GLU A 180 -4.72 9.10 5.53
N ILE A 181 -5.67 8.17 5.37
CA ILE A 181 -6.67 7.82 6.38
C ILE A 181 -6.69 6.32 6.51
N ASN A 182 -6.50 5.83 7.73
CA ASN A 182 -6.62 4.42 8.08
C ASN A 182 -7.85 4.20 8.97
N ALA A 183 -8.60 3.13 8.70
CA ALA A 183 -9.77 2.74 9.46
C ALA A 183 -9.87 1.22 9.59
N ALA A 184 -10.39 0.72 10.71
CA ALA A 184 -10.62 -0.70 10.94
C ALA A 184 -12.04 -0.94 11.46
N ALA A 185 -12.66 -2.04 11.01
CA ALA A 185 -13.99 -2.42 11.46
C ALA A 185 -13.98 -3.05 12.87
N GLN A 186 -12.88 -3.72 13.23
CA GLN A 186 -12.68 -4.40 14.50
C GLN A 186 -11.48 -3.84 15.26
N LYS A 187 -11.50 -4.02 16.59
CA LYS A 187 -10.35 -3.74 17.44
C LYS A 187 -9.37 -4.91 17.38
N VAL A 188 -8.08 -4.60 17.16
CA VAL A 188 -6.98 -5.58 17.16
C VAL A 188 -5.89 -5.07 18.11
N GLU A 189 -5.97 -5.50 19.37
CA GLU A 189 -5.12 -4.99 20.46
C GLU A 189 -3.64 -5.26 20.22
N GLU A 190 -3.30 -6.43 19.65
CA GLU A 190 -1.92 -6.86 19.37
C GLU A 190 -1.18 -5.91 18.40
N PHE A 191 -1.93 -5.14 17.61
CA PHE A 191 -1.39 -4.17 16.63
C PHE A 191 -1.71 -2.72 17.01
N GLY A 192 -2.23 -2.47 18.21
CA GLY A 192 -2.61 -1.13 18.65
C GLY A 192 -3.74 -0.50 17.82
N VAL A 193 -4.55 -1.31 17.11
CA VAL A 193 -5.59 -0.84 16.20
C VAL A 193 -6.95 -0.86 16.86
N GLY A 194 -7.59 0.31 16.97
CA GLY A 194 -8.97 0.46 17.43
C GLY A 194 -9.98 0.25 16.31
N SER A 195 -11.27 0.16 16.65
CA SER A 195 -12.35 0.18 15.66
C SER A 195 -12.73 1.61 15.27
N GLY A 196 -13.09 1.83 14.00
CA GLY A 196 -13.41 3.13 13.43
C GLY A 196 -12.22 3.74 12.69
N ILE A 197 -12.14 5.07 12.64
CA ILE A 197 -10.95 5.77 12.10
C ILE A 197 -9.82 5.59 13.11
N ASN A 198 -8.70 5.07 12.63
CA ASN A 198 -7.52 4.81 13.44
C ASN A 198 -6.61 6.03 13.51
N ASP A 199 -6.24 6.54 12.35
CA ASP A 199 -5.34 7.69 12.21
C ASP A 199 -5.62 8.45 10.91
N ILE A 200 -5.13 9.69 10.91
CA ILE A 200 -5.09 10.57 9.73
C ILE A 200 -3.69 11.17 9.69
N GLU A 201 -3.04 11.04 8.55
CA GLU A 201 -1.79 11.73 8.26
C GLU A 201 -2.01 12.79 7.17
N LEU A 202 -1.48 13.99 7.42
CA LEU A 202 -1.41 15.09 6.46
C LEU A 202 0.04 15.41 6.19
N GLY A 203 0.43 15.33 4.94
CA GLY A 203 1.77 15.67 4.48
C GLY A 203 1.78 16.91 3.59
N LEU A 204 2.87 17.68 3.67
CA LEU A 204 3.13 18.77 2.73
C LEU A 204 4.62 18.76 2.41
N ARG A 205 4.97 18.36 1.19
CA ARG A 205 6.35 18.20 0.75
C ARG A 205 6.66 19.18 -0.39
N LEU A 206 7.75 19.91 -0.31
CA LEU A 206 8.26 20.79 -1.36
C LEU A 206 9.44 20.11 -2.03
N ARG A 207 9.20 19.62 -3.25
CA ARG A 207 10.14 18.86 -4.05
C ARG A 207 10.80 19.73 -5.13
N TYR A 208 12.12 19.56 -5.31
CA TYR A 208 12.86 20.18 -6.40
C TYR A 208 13.48 19.14 -7.32
N GLU A 209 12.99 19.05 -8.56
CA GLU A 209 13.49 18.12 -9.58
C GLU A 209 14.83 18.62 -10.14
N ILE A 210 15.95 18.12 -9.61
CA ILE A 210 17.28 18.33 -10.19
C ILE A 210 17.33 17.69 -11.58
N LYS A 211 16.82 16.45 -11.65
CA LYS A 211 16.45 15.72 -12.87
C LYS A 211 15.04 15.19 -12.68
N ARG A 212 14.39 14.79 -13.76
CA ARG A 212 13.05 14.18 -13.68
C ARG A 212 13.06 12.92 -12.80
N GLU A 213 14.15 12.17 -12.88
CA GLU A 213 14.31 10.90 -12.17
C GLU A 213 14.85 11.08 -10.75
N PHE A 214 15.22 12.28 -10.33
CA PHE A 214 15.83 12.52 -9.02
C PHE A 214 15.45 13.89 -8.44
N ALA A 215 14.80 13.88 -7.29
CA ALA A 215 14.30 15.06 -6.64
C ALA A 215 14.45 14.98 -5.10
N PRO A 216 15.33 15.79 -4.49
CA PRO A 216 15.28 16.03 -3.06
C PRO A 216 14.05 16.87 -2.68
N TYR A 217 13.59 16.68 -1.45
CA TYR A 217 12.49 17.46 -0.90
C TYR A 217 12.67 17.74 0.60
N ILE A 218 11.96 18.75 1.05
CA ILE A 218 11.72 19.04 2.47
C ILE A 218 10.24 19.22 2.70
N GLY A 219 9.79 19.02 3.91
CA GLY A 219 8.36 19.13 4.19
C GLY A 219 8.01 19.05 5.65
N VAL A 220 6.71 18.90 5.89
CA VAL A 220 6.15 18.65 7.20
C VAL A 220 5.12 17.54 7.09
N SER A 221 4.98 16.74 8.14
CA SER A 221 3.93 15.76 8.31
C SER A 221 3.25 15.97 9.66
N TRP A 222 1.95 15.75 9.68
CA TRP A 222 1.15 15.77 10.89
C TRP A 222 0.29 14.52 10.92
N THR A 223 0.42 13.75 11.99
CA THR A 223 -0.33 12.52 12.21
C THR A 223 -1.15 12.65 13.49
N ASN A 224 -2.39 12.18 13.45
CA ASN A 224 -3.23 12.13 14.64
C ASN A 224 -3.98 10.79 14.71
N LYS A 225 -3.87 10.11 15.86
CA LYS A 225 -4.58 8.86 16.19
C LYS A 225 -5.95 9.19 16.77
N PHE A 226 -6.97 8.38 16.46
CA PHE A 226 -8.36 8.58 16.90
C PHE A 226 -8.92 7.37 17.65
N GLY A 227 -10.02 7.62 18.38
CA GLY A 227 -10.84 6.58 19.01
C GLY A 227 -10.05 5.58 19.85
N GLY A 228 -10.35 4.30 19.68
CA GLY A 228 -9.69 3.21 20.41
C GLY A 228 -8.19 3.11 20.16
N THR A 229 -7.70 3.48 18.98
CA THR A 229 -6.26 3.55 18.68
C THR A 229 -5.57 4.60 19.55
N ALA A 230 -6.17 5.79 19.68
CA ALA A 230 -5.63 6.83 20.55
C ALA A 230 -5.68 6.45 22.03
N ASP A 231 -6.71 5.70 22.46
CA ASP A 231 -6.83 5.25 23.85
C ASP A 231 -5.75 4.20 24.19
N MET A 232 -5.45 3.28 23.27
CA MET A 232 -4.37 2.30 23.43
C MET A 232 -3.01 2.99 23.47
N ALA A 233 -2.72 3.87 22.53
CA ALA A 233 -1.48 4.65 22.51
C ALA A 233 -1.24 5.41 23.82
N ARG A 234 -2.28 6.07 24.38
CA ARG A 234 -2.17 6.75 25.69
C ARG A 234 -1.88 5.78 26.82
N SER A 235 -2.48 4.56 26.80
CA SER A 235 -2.27 3.56 27.85
C SER A 235 -0.83 3.01 27.84
N GLU A 236 -0.17 3.04 26.70
CA GLU A 236 1.23 2.63 26.49
C GLU A 236 2.22 3.80 26.70
N GLY A 237 1.69 5.00 26.93
CA GLY A 237 2.50 6.22 27.12
C GLY A 237 2.97 6.85 25.80
N GLU A 238 2.41 6.41 24.69
CA GLU A 238 2.68 6.96 23.36
C GLU A 238 1.89 8.25 23.10
N ARG A 239 2.39 9.02 22.16
CA ARG A 239 1.71 10.22 21.66
C ARG A 239 0.57 9.85 20.72
N THR A 240 -0.52 10.58 20.81
CA THR A 240 -1.65 10.46 19.88
C THR A 240 -1.58 11.44 18.73
N GLU A 241 -0.75 12.46 18.86
CA GLU A 241 -0.52 13.49 17.85
C GLU A 241 0.98 13.68 17.69
N ASP A 242 1.45 13.72 16.46
CA ASP A 242 2.83 14.00 16.14
C ASP A 242 2.93 14.99 14.99
N PHE A 243 3.89 15.90 15.09
CA PHE A 243 4.27 16.84 14.03
C PHE A 243 5.75 16.66 13.73
N ALA A 244 6.04 16.26 12.50
CA ALA A 244 7.39 16.02 12.03
C ALA A 244 7.83 17.05 10.98
N VAL A 245 9.10 17.41 11.03
CA VAL A 245 9.79 18.05 9.90
C VAL A 245 10.50 16.95 9.13
N VAL A 246 10.29 16.92 7.82
CA VAL A 246 10.80 15.85 6.96
C VAL A 246 11.78 16.35 5.93
N ALA A 247 12.78 15.53 5.61
CA ALA A 247 13.72 15.75 4.52
C ALA A 247 14.01 14.42 3.84
N GLY A 248 13.89 14.36 2.53
CA GLY A 248 14.01 13.11 1.82
C GLY A 248 14.36 13.23 0.35
N LEU A 249 14.35 12.07 -0.30
CA LEU A 249 14.67 11.87 -1.71
C LEU A 249 13.54 11.12 -2.38
N ARG A 250 13.20 11.55 -3.59
CA ARG A 250 12.35 10.81 -4.52
C ARG A 250 13.16 10.49 -5.77
N PHE A 251 13.09 9.26 -6.24
CA PHE A 251 13.75 8.88 -7.49
C PHE A 251 13.05 7.70 -8.17
N TRP A 252 13.18 7.63 -9.50
CA TRP A 252 12.59 6.55 -10.30
C TRP A 252 13.50 6.17 -11.49
N PHE A 253 13.32 4.96 -12.02
CA PHE A 253 14.01 4.41 -13.20
C PHE A 253 13.23 3.27 -13.84
#